data_fad28359004a7d0c8180349e05b75cd4
#
_entry.id   fad28359004a7d0c8180349e05b75cd4
#
_cell.length_a   1.000
_cell.length_b   1.000
_cell.length_c   1.000
_cell.angle_alpha   90.00
_cell.angle_beta   90.00
_cell.angle_gamma   90.00
#
_symmetry.space_group_name_H-M   'P 1'
#
loop_
_entity.id
_entity.type
_entity.pdbx_description
1 polymer ?
#
loop_
_entity_poly.entity_id
_entity_poly.type
_entity_poly.pdbx_seq_one_letter_code
_entity_poly.pdbx_strand_id
1 'polypeptide(L)'
;GAFAAIGQTNIKRLMAYSSIAHMGYALMGLAAGTAFGLQALLIYMAIYVTMNIGTFAFILSMQKDGKPVTDIASLNMLSRSQPGKALAMLVLLFSLAGVPPMVGFFGKLYVLRAAFDAGLAWLAIAGVIASVIGAFYYLRIVFFMYFGEEQEIGLDVSKSPVMSSFLMASAIIMVVGVANLFGLEGLAAAAAQTLVQ
;
A
#
# COMPACT_ATOMS: atom_id res chain seq x y z
N GLY A 1 12.76 6.77 2.58
CA GLY A 1 11.31 6.82 2.82
C GLY A 1 10.90 6.06 4.07
N ALA A 2 11.24 4.77 4.17
CA ALA A 2 10.78 3.91 5.27
C ALA A 2 11.16 4.45 6.67
N PHE A 3 12.40 4.87 6.87
CA PHE A 3 12.83 5.46 8.16
C PHE A 3 12.09 6.76 8.49
N ALA A 4 11.91 7.64 7.51
CA ALA A 4 11.25 8.92 7.74
C ALA A 4 9.74 8.77 8.05
N ALA A 5 9.12 7.68 7.61
CA ALA A 5 7.72 7.37 7.89
C ALA A 5 7.46 6.99 9.36
N ILE A 6 8.45 6.39 10.07
CA ILE A 6 8.30 5.86 11.42
C ILE A 6 7.78 6.93 12.40
N GLY A 7 8.37 8.11 12.40
CA GLY A 7 8.05 9.19 13.35
C GLY A 7 6.88 10.08 12.96
N GLN A 8 6.17 9.79 11.85
CA GLN A 8 5.09 10.66 11.40
C GLN A 8 3.80 10.44 12.18
N THR A 9 3.18 11.51 12.63
CA THR A 9 1.83 11.53 13.23
C THR A 9 0.75 11.95 12.25
N ASN A 10 1.14 12.64 11.18
CA ASN A 10 0.24 13.04 10.09
C ASN A 10 0.18 11.95 9.03
N ILE A 11 -1.02 11.40 8.79
CA ILE A 11 -1.21 10.27 7.87
C ILE A 11 -0.83 10.63 6.42
N LYS A 12 -1.10 11.85 5.95
CA LYS A 12 -0.71 12.28 4.58
C LYS A 12 0.80 12.31 4.43
N ARG A 13 1.52 12.80 5.45
CA ARG A 13 2.97 12.85 5.45
C ARG A 13 3.58 11.46 5.56
N LEU A 14 2.98 10.59 6.40
CA LEU A 14 3.38 9.19 6.49
C LEU A 14 3.25 8.51 5.13
N MET A 15 2.11 8.68 4.45
CA MET A 15 1.89 8.07 3.13
C MET A 15 2.81 8.66 2.05
N ALA A 16 3.20 9.93 2.13
CA ALA A 16 4.18 10.52 1.24
C ALA A 16 5.57 9.84 1.39
N TYR A 17 6.04 9.64 2.61
CA TYR A 17 7.29 8.91 2.85
C TYR A 17 7.20 7.43 2.49
N SER A 18 6.04 6.81 2.72
CA SER A 18 5.73 5.48 2.21
C SER A 18 5.84 5.41 0.69
N SER A 19 5.31 6.41 -0.02
CA SER A 19 5.41 6.48 -1.49
C SER A 19 6.86 6.51 -1.97
N ILE A 20 7.75 7.23 -1.29
CA ILE A 20 9.19 7.23 -1.59
C ILE A 20 9.76 5.80 -1.43
N ALA A 21 9.40 5.09 -0.37
CA ALA A 21 9.84 3.71 -0.17
C ALA A 21 9.32 2.77 -1.28
N HIS A 22 8.06 2.93 -1.68
CA HIS A 22 7.46 2.13 -2.76
C HIS A 22 8.08 2.41 -4.13
N MET A 23 8.47 3.67 -4.41
CA MET A 23 9.25 3.97 -5.62
C MET A 23 10.64 3.29 -5.59
N GLY A 24 11.25 3.14 -4.42
CA GLY A 24 12.46 2.33 -4.25
C GLY A 24 12.29 0.87 -4.69
N TYR A 25 11.15 0.24 -4.37
CA TYR A 25 10.84 -1.11 -4.85
C TYR A 25 10.64 -1.15 -6.38
N ALA A 26 9.94 -0.18 -6.95
CA ALA A 26 9.78 -0.09 -8.40
C ALA A 26 11.14 0.04 -9.11
N LEU A 27 12.01 0.91 -8.61
CA LEU A 27 13.36 1.10 -9.13
C LEU A 27 14.25 -0.14 -8.95
N MET A 28 13.99 -0.98 -7.95
CA MET A 28 14.69 -2.26 -7.78
C MET A 28 14.44 -3.20 -8.98
N GLY A 29 13.18 -3.28 -9.45
CA GLY A 29 12.85 -4.02 -10.68
C GLY A 29 13.59 -3.46 -11.90
N LEU A 30 13.69 -2.14 -12.02
CA LEU A 30 14.45 -1.49 -13.11
C LEU A 30 15.95 -1.76 -13.00
N ALA A 31 16.52 -1.72 -11.79
CA ALA A 31 17.94 -1.94 -11.53
C ALA A 31 18.40 -3.36 -11.90
N ALA A 32 17.50 -4.33 -11.95
CA ALA A 32 17.79 -5.68 -12.41
C ALA A 32 18.24 -5.72 -13.89
N GLY A 33 17.87 -4.73 -14.71
CA GLY A 33 18.33 -4.60 -16.11
C GLY A 33 17.88 -5.74 -17.03
N THR A 34 16.81 -6.45 -16.67
CA THR A 34 16.31 -7.63 -17.40
C THR A 34 14.84 -7.44 -17.79
N ALA A 35 14.38 -8.18 -18.81
CA ALA A 35 12.96 -8.19 -19.19
C ALA A 35 12.06 -8.59 -18.01
N PHE A 36 12.50 -9.56 -17.19
CA PHE A 36 11.78 -9.96 -15.97
C PHE A 36 11.75 -8.83 -14.94
N GLY A 37 12.84 -8.09 -14.77
CA GLY A 37 12.88 -6.92 -13.88
C GLY A 37 11.91 -5.81 -14.30
N LEU A 38 11.83 -5.56 -15.61
CA LEU A 38 10.87 -4.59 -16.16
C LEU A 38 9.42 -5.07 -16.01
N GLN A 39 9.16 -6.35 -16.26
CA GLN A 39 7.85 -6.96 -15.99
C GLN A 39 7.47 -6.80 -14.51
N ALA A 40 8.39 -7.10 -13.58
CA ALA A 40 8.19 -6.97 -12.14
C ALA A 40 7.86 -5.52 -11.74
N LEU A 41 8.56 -4.54 -12.33
CA LEU A 41 8.29 -3.11 -12.15
C LEU A 41 6.86 -2.76 -12.58
N LEU A 42 6.42 -3.18 -13.77
CA LEU A 42 5.09 -2.87 -14.31
C LEU A 42 3.98 -3.48 -13.43
N ILE A 43 4.14 -4.74 -13.02
CA ILE A 43 3.22 -5.40 -12.09
C ILE A 43 3.17 -4.63 -10.77
N TYR A 44 4.33 -4.29 -10.22
CA TYR A 44 4.43 -3.56 -8.96
C TYR A 44 3.71 -2.20 -9.02
N MET A 45 3.95 -1.43 -10.08
CA MET A 45 3.33 -0.11 -10.27
C MET A 45 1.81 -0.19 -10.40
N ALA A 46 1.27 -1.17 -11.14
CA ALA A 46 -0.17 -1.37 -11.26
C ALA A 46 -0.82 -1.68 -9.90
N ILE A 47 -0.21 -2.59 -9.13
CA ILE A 47 -0.67 -2.93 -7.77
C ILE A 47 -0.58 -1.71 -6.85
N TYR A 48 0.54 -0.99 -6.88
CA TYR A 48 0.79 0.17 -6.03
C TYR A 48 -0.20 1.31 -6.29
N VAL A 49 -0.46 1.65 -7.55
CA VAL A 49 -1.44 2.69 -7.92
C VAL A 49 -2.83 2.31 -7.40
N THR A 50 -3.24 1.06 -7.55
CA THR A 50 -4.53 0.57 -7.06
C THR A 50 -4.65 0.70 -5.54
N MET A 51 -3.61 0.32 -4.78
CA MET A 51 -3.59 0.50 -3.32
C MET A 51 -3.69 1.97 -2.91
N ASN A 52 -2.96 2.84 -3.62
CA ASN A 52 -2.96 4.27 -3.31
C ASN A 52 -4.31 4.94 -3.57
N ILE A 53 -4.98 4.60 -4.68
CA ILE A 53 -6.31 5.15 -4.99
C ILE A 53 -7.25 4.94 -3.80
N GLY A 54 -7.35 3.71 -3.29
CA GLY A 54 -8.22 3.40 -2.16
C GLY A 54 -7.78 4.07 -0.86
N THR A 55 -6.49 4.03 -0.56
CA THR A 55 -5.94 4.62 0.67
C THR A 55 -6.12 6.13 0.70
N PHE A 56 -5.82 6.83 -0.40
CA PHE A 56 -6.01 8.28 -0.46
C PHE A 56 -7.49 8.67 -0.55
N ALA A 57 -8.35 7.87 -1.17
CA ALA A 57 -9.79 8.10 -1.13
C ALA A 57 -10.30 8.12 0.32
N PHE A 58 -9.82 7.19 1.16
CA PHE A 58 -10.13 7.22 2.60
C PHE A 58 -9.55 8.45 3.29
N ILE A 59 -8.25 8.73 3.13
CA ILE A 59 -7.56 9.84 3.82
C ILE A 59 -8.17 11.20 3.45
N LEU A 60 -8.57 11.39 2.21
CA LEU A 60 -9.23 12.63 1.76
C LEU A 60 -10.65 12.76 2.29
N SER A 61 -11.28 11.65 2.66
CA SER A 61 -12.61 11.64 3.28
C SER A 61 -12.61 11.83 4.80
N MET A 62 -11.43 11.86 5.44
CA MET A 62 -11.31 12.04 6.89
C MET A 62 -11.72 13.45 7.31
N GLN A 63 -12.78 13.56 8.11
CA GLN A 63 -13.29 14.80 8.66
C GLN A 63 -13.68 14.60 10.13
N LYS A 64 -13.61 15.68 10.91
CA LYS A 64 -14.13 15.77 12.28
C LYS A 64 -14.79 17.17 12.42
N ASP A 65 -16.05 17.19 12.82
CA ASP A 65 -16.88 18.40 12.88
C ASP A 65 -16.88 19.17 11.53
N GLY A 66 -16.96 18.46 10.41
CA GLY A 66 -16.96 19.01 9.06
C GLY A 66 -15.61 19.60 8.59
N LYS A 67 -14.54 19.48 9.37
CA LYS A 67 -13.20 19.96 9.01
C LYS A 67 -12.27 18.80 8.67
N PRO A 68 -11.42 18.92 7.61
CA PRO A 68 -10.44 17.89 7.27
C PRO A 68 -9.46 17.67 8.42
N VAL A 69 -9.22 16.41 8.76
CA VAL A 69 -8.21 16.00 9.75
C VAL A 69 -7.19 15.06 9.12
N THR A 70 -5.97 15.09 9.64
CA THR A 70 -4.86 14.29 9.11
C THR A 70 -4.04 13.60 10.19
N ASP A 71 -4.43 13.75 11.45
CA ASP A 71 -3.76 13.08 12.56
C ASP A 71 -4.13 11.59 12.60
N ILE A 72 -3.14 10.73 12.78
CA ILE A 72 -3.33 9.27 12.89
C ILE A 72 -4.15 8.93 14.14
N ALA A 73 -3.99 9.68 15.24
CA ALA A 73 -4.77 9.47 16.45
C ALA A 73 -6.28 9.66 16.23
N SER A 74 -6.70 10.45 15.22
CA SER A 74 -8.11 10.59 14.85
C SER A 74 -8.74 9.29 14.34
N LEU A 75 -7.92 8.27 14.03
CA LEU A 75 -8.38 6.94 13.60
C LEU A 75 -8.72 6.01 14.77
N ASN A 76 -8.49 6.42 16.01
CA ASN A 76 -8.75 5.59 17.18
C ASN A 76 -10.17 5.02 17.16
N MET A 77 -10.24 3.69 17.31
CA MET A 77 -11.49 2.93 17.35
C MET A 77 -12.40 3.12 16.13
N LEU A 78 -11.82 3.45 14.94
CA LEU A 78 -12.58 3.54 13.69
C LEU A 78 -13.38 2.27 13.40
N SER A 79 -12.88 1.10 13.83
CA SER A 79 -13.55 -0.19 13.66
C SER A 79 -14.93 -0.24 14.34
N ARG A 80 -15.17 0.54 15.40
CA ARG A 80 -16.47 0.62 16.07
C ARG A 80 -17.44 1.57 15.36
N SER A 81 -16.95 2.73 14.94
CA SER A 81 -17.79 3.76 14.32
C SER A 81 -18.09 3.49 12.84
N GLN A 82 -17.09 2.99 12.09
CA GLN A 82 -17.17 2.74 10.63
C GLN A 82 -16.49 1.41 10.26
N PRO A 83 -17.04 0.24 10.67
CA PRO A 83 -16.37 -1.06 10.55
C PRO A 83 -16.02 -1.44 9.12
N GLY A 84 -16.87 -1.14 8.14
CA GLY A 84 -16.60 -1.42 6.72
C GLY A 84 -15.41 -0.65 6.18
N LYS A 85 -15.27 0.64 6.52
CA LYS A 85 -14.12 1.43 6.11
C LYS A 85 -12.84 1.01 6.84
N ALA A 86 -12.95 0.67 8.13
CA ALA A 86 -11.82 0.14 8.89
C ALA A 86 -11.30 -1.16 8.30
N LEU A 87 -12.19 -2.08 7.90
CA LEU A 87 -11.82 -3.33 7.25
C LEU A 87 -11.16 -3.08 5.88
N ALA A 88 -11.72 -2.20 5.05
CA ALA A 88 -11.14 -1.87 3.76
C ALA A 88 -9.73 -1.26 3.91
N MET A 89 -9.55 -0.34 4.87
CA MET A 89 -8.25 0.25 5.19
C MET A 89 -7.27 -0.80 5.73
N LEU A 90 -7.71 -1.73 6.59
CA LEU A 90 -6.88 -2.83 7.08
C LEU A 90 -6.32 -3.64 5.91
N VAL A 91 -7.18 -4.04 4.96
CA VAL A 91 -6.77 -4.79 3.77
C VAL A 91 -5.72 -4.02 2.96
N LEU A 92 -5.95 -2.72 2.72
CA LEU A 92 -5.01 -1.89 1.96
C LEU A 92 -3.68 -1.69 2.70
N LEU A 93 -3.70 -1.45 4.01
CA LEU A 93 -2.49 -1.30 4.82
C LEU A 93 -1.69 -2.61 4.91
N PHE A 94 -2.36 -3.77 5.01
CA PHE A 94 -1.71 -5.08 4.96
C PHE A 94 -1.10 -5.34 3.58
N SER A 95 -1.79 -4.95 2.52
CA SER A 95 -1.27 -5.06 1.16
C SER A 95 -0.04 -4.16 0.95
N LEU A 96 -0.08 -2.90 1.43
CA LEU A 96 1.07 -1.97 1.41
C LEU A 96 2.24 -2.50 2.26
N ALA A 97 1.97 -3.08 3.43
CA ALA A 97 2.98 -3.73 4.25
C ALA A 97 3.62 -4.93 3.54
N GLY A 98 2.88 -5.59 2.65
CA GLY A 98 3.29 -6.81 1.98
C GLY A 98 3.05 -8.06 2.82
N VAL A 99 1.90 -8.11 3.51
CA VAL A 99 1.49 -9.28 4.30
C VAL A 99 0.75 -10.26 3.40
N PRO A 100 1.14 -11.55 3.35
CA PRO A 100 0.35 -12.57 2.67
C PRO A 100 -1.03 -12.71 3.34
N PRO A 101 -2.09 -13.01 2.61
CA PRO A 101 -2.18 -13.34 1.19
C PRO A 101 -2.52 -12.14 0.27
N MET A 102 -2.25 -10.90 0.65
CA MET A 102 -2.62 -9.73 -0.14
C MET A 102 -1.79 -9.59 -1.42
N VAL A 103 -2.37 -8.98 -2.46
CA VAL A 103 -1.71 -8.78 -3.77
C VAL A 103 -0.41 -7.99 -3.66
N GLY A 104 -0.31 -7.04 -2.74
CA GLY A 104 0.91 -6.25 -2.51
C GLY A 104 2.13 -7.07 -2.09
N PHE A 105 1.92 -8.22 -1.42
CA PHE A 105 3.00 -9.17 -1.14
C PHE A 105 3.63 -9.71 -2.42
N PHE A 106 2.80 -10.15 -3.38
CA PHE A 106 3.29 -10.67 -4.65
C PHE A 106 4.03 -9.60 -5.45
N GLY A 107 3.52 -8.36 -5.49
CA GLY A 107 4.22 -7.25 -6.12
C GLY A 107 5.64 -7.06 -5.59
N LYS A 108 5.81 -7.04 -4.26
CA LYS A 108 7.13 -6.97 -3.63
C LYS A 108 8.00 -8.18 -3.95
N LEU A 109 7.42 -9.38 -3.92
CA LEU A 109 8.13 -10.62 -4.22
C LEU A 109 8.71 -10.62 -5.63
N TYR A 110 7.95 -10.12 -6.62
CA TYR A 110 8.43 -10.02 -8.02
C TYR A 110 9.68 -9.14 -8.13
N VAL A 111 9.66 -7.94 -7.57
CA VAL A 111 10.80 -7.02 -7.67
C VAL A 111 12.01 -7.49 -6.86
N LEU A 112 11.79 -8.10 -5.69
CA LEU A 112 12.85 -8.67 -4.87
C LEU A 112 13.52 -9.85 -5.58
N ARG A 113 12.72 -10.73 -6.19
CA ARG A 113 13.21 -11.86 -6.99
C ARG A 113 14.00 -11.36 -8.22
N ALA A 114 13.47 -10.37 -8.93
CA ALA A 114 14.16 -9.82 -10.09
C ALA A 114 15.54 -9.26 -9.73
N ALA A 115 15.67 -8.55 -8.61
CA ALA A 115 16.96 -8.05 -8.12
C ALA A 115 17.90 -9.20 -7.71
N PHE A 116 17.38 -10.21 -7.04
CA PHE A 116 18.17 -11.37 -6.61
C PHE A 116 18.71 -12.16 -7.80
N ASP A 117 17.85 -12.49 -8.77
CA ASP A 117 18.20 -13.25 -9.98
C ASP A 117 19.20 -12.48 -10.87
N ALA A 118 19.20 -11.14 -10.80
CA ALA A 118 20.16 -10.26 -11.46
C ALA A 118 21.52 -10.13 -10.71
N GLY A 119 21.74 -10.88 -9.63
CA GLY A 119 22.97 -10.81 -8.84
C GLY A 119 23.04 -9.65 -7.86
N LEU A 120 21.96 -8.89 -7.70
CA LEU A 120 21.85 -7.75 -6.77
C LEU A 120 21.30 -8.19 -5.40
N ALA A 121 21.82 -9.29 -4.84
CA ALA A 121 21.35 -9.86 -3.58
C ALA A 121 21.37 -8.84 -2.41
N TRP A 122 22.39 -7.98 -2.34
CA TRP A 122 22.46 -6.92 -1.36
C TRP A 122 21.28 -5.95 -1.42
N LEU A 123 20.82 -5.62 -2.64
CA LEU A 123 19.69 -4.74 -2.88
C LEU A 123 18.37 -5.42 -2.47
N ALA A 124 18.22 -6.71 -2.77
CA ALA A 124 17.07 -7.51 -2.33
C ALA A 124 17.00 -7.56 -0.79
N ILE A 125 18.13 -7.79 -0.10
CA ILE A 125 18.21 -7.77 1.37
C ILE A 125 17.81 -6.40 1.93
N ALA A 126 18.34 -5.32 1.37
CA ALA A 126 17.96 -3.95 1.76
C ALA A 126 16.46 -3.70 1.57
N GLY A 127 15.87 -4.22 0.49
CA GLY A 127 14.44 -4.18 0.24
C GLY A 127 13.62 -4.92 1.30
N VAL A 128 14.04 -6.12 1.70
CA VAL A 128 13.39 -6.89 2.77
C VAL A 128 13.44 -6.11 4.09
N ILE A 129 14.59 -5.56 4.46
CA ILE A 129 14.73 -4.73 5.68
C ILE A 129 13.78 -3.53 5.62
N ALA A 130 13.75 -2.81 4.50
CA ALA A 130 12.84 -1.67 4.29
C ALA A 130 11.35 -2.11 4.38
N SER A 131 11.01 -3.33 3.94
CA SER A 131 9.65 -3.87 4.06
C SER A 131 9.25 -4.13 5.51
N VAL A 132 10.15 -4.66 6.33
CA VAL A 132 9.91 -4.88 7.76
C VAL A 132 9.70 -3.55 8.47
N ILE A 133 10.53 -2.55 8.17
CA ILE A 133 10.34 -1.18 8.70
C ILE A 133 8.98 -0.61 8.25
N GLY A 134 8.61 -0.84 6.98
CA GLY A 134 7.31 -0.46 6.43
C GLY A 134 6.14 -1.07 7.18
N ALA A 135 6.23 -2.36 7.48
CA ALA A 135 5.19 -3.06 8.21
C ALA A 135 4.90 -2.41 9.57
N PHE A 136 5.93 -1.92 10.28
CA PHE A 136 5.76 -1.28 11.57
C PHE A 136 4.80 -0.08 11.53
N TYR A 137 5.01 0.89 10.62
CA TYR A 137 4.15 2.08 10.61
C TYR A 137 2.76 1.81 10.02
N TYR A 138 2.58 0.83 9.15
CA TYR A 138 1.25 0.42 8.70
C TYR A 138 0.48 -0.30 9.80
N LEU A 139 1.12 -1.24 10.51
CA LEU A 139 0.51 -1.93 11.64
C LEU A 139 0.19 -0.96 12.79
N ARG A 140 0.98 0.10 12.99
CA ARG A 140 0.67 1.16 13.93
C ARG A 140 -0.65 1.85 13.61
N ILE A 141 -0.94 2.16 12.33
CA ILE A 141 -2.23 2.72 11.93
C ILE A 141 -3.36 1.72 12.22
N VAL A 142 -3.16 0.45 11.87
CA VAL A 142 -4.14 -0.62 12.18
C VAL A 142 -4.38 -0.72 13.67
N PHE A 143 -3.33 -0.63 14.48
CA PHE A 143 -3.45 -0.65 15.94
C PHE A 143 -4.38 0.47 16.45
N PHE A 144 -4.19 1.70 16.02
CA PHE A 144 -5.08 2.81 16.37
C PHE A 144 -6.53 2.53 15.94
N MET A 145 -6.74 2.04 14.72
CA MET A 145 -8.08 1.80 14.18
C MET A 145 -8.87 0.72 14.94
N TYR A 146 -8.21 -0.26 15.54
CA TYR A 146 -8.85 -1.43 16.15
C TYR A 146 -8.68 -1.50 17.68
N PHE A 147 -7.58 -0.99 18.22
CA PHE A 147 -7.16 -1.17 19.62
C PHE A 147 -6.79 0.14 20.32
N GLY A 148 -6.95 1.28 19.66
CA GLY A 148 -6.67 2.59 20.24
C GLY A 148 -7.68 2.97 21.34
N GLU A 149 -7.42 4.09 22.01
CA GLU A 149 -8.33 4.62 23.03
C GLU A 149 -9.62 5.16 22.42
N GLU A 150 -10.75 4.95 23.08
CA GLU A 150 -12.01 5.53 22.64
C GLU A 150 -11.94 7.07 22.69
N GLN A 151 -12.36 7.70 21.60
CA GLN A 151 -12.50 9.15 21.54
C GLN A 151 -13.96 9.52 21.75
N GLU A 152 -14.21 10.59 22.53
CA GLU A 152 -15.57 11.12 22.73
C GLU A 152 -16.23 11.52 21.40
N ILE A 153 -15.44 12.01 20.45
CA ILE A 153 -15.90 12.40 19.12
C ILE A 153 -15.00 11.70 18.09
N GLY A 154 -15.55 10.70 17.40
CA GLY A 154 -14.88 9.99 16.30
C GLY A 154 -14.83 10.77 14.99
N LEU A 155 -14.37 10.12 13.92
CA LEU A 155 -14.43 10.68 12.56
C LEU A 155 -15.89 10.75 12.07
N ASP A 156 -16.20 11.82 11.35
CA ASP A 156 -17.49 11.98 10.70
C ASP A 156 -17.73 10.85 9.69
N VAL A 157 -18.98 10.43 9.58
CA VAL A 157 -19.38 9.52 8.52
C VAL A 157 -19.32 10.26 7.19
N SER A 158 -18.32 9.93 6.36
CA SER A 158 -18.17 10.54 5.05
C SER A 158 -19.43 10.33 4.19
N LYS A 159 -19.97 11.41 3.66
CA LYS A 159 -21.14 11.42 2.78
C LYS A 159 -20.78 11.24 1.30
N SER A 160 -19.49 11.11 0.96
CA SER A 160 -19.05 10.95 -0.43
C SER A 160 -19.12 9.48 -0.87
N PRO A 161 -20.11 9.11 -1.70
CA PRO A 161 -20.22 7.74 -2.22
C PRO A 161 -19.04 7.40 -3.13
N VAL A 162 -18.52 8.38 -3.88
CA VAL A 162 -17.40 8.19 -4.80
C VAL A 162 -16.13 7.75 -4.05
N MET A 163 -15.76 8.46 -2.96
CA MET A 163 -14.59 8.09 -2.16
C MET A 163 -14.75 6.72 -1.52
N SER A 164 -15.96 6.42 -1.02
CA SER A 164 -16.25 5.10 -0.45
C SER A 164 -16.16 3.99 -1.50
N SER A 165 -16.61 4.24 -2.73
CA SER A 165 -16.51 3.27 -3.84
C SER A 165 -15.06 2.98 -4.21
N PHE A 166 -14.21 4.00 -4.34
CA PHE A 166 -12.78 3.80 -4.61
C PHE A 166 -12.08 3.03 -3.49
N LEU A 167 -12.37 3.34 -2.23
CA LEU A 167 -11.83 2.61 -1.09
C LEU A 167 -12.21 1.12 -1.15
N MET A 168 -13.50 0.82 -1.30
CA MET A 168 -14.01 -0.55 -1.32
C MET A 168 -13.52 -1.33 -2.54
N ALA A 169 -13.58 -0.73 -3.73
CA ALA A 169 -13.10 -1.37 -4.96
C ALA A 169 -11.61 -1.73 -4.86
N SER A 170 -10.77 -0.80 -4.39
CA SER A 170 -9.34 -1.05 -4.21
C SER A 170 -9.10 -2.18 -3.19
N ALA A 171 -9.82 -2.20 -2.07
CA ALA A 171 -9.69 -3.25 -1.08
C ALA A 171 -10.11 -4.63 -1.63
N ILE A 172 -11.22 -4.70 -2.36
CA ILE A 172 -11.69 -5.94 -3.01
C ILE A 172 -10.66 -6.44 -4.01
N ILE A 173 -10.10 -5.55 -4.85
CA ILE A 173 -9.06 -5.92 -5.84
C ILE A 173 -7.84 -6.51 -5.12
N MET A 174 -7.43 -5.99 -3.97
CA MET A 174 -6.28 -6.51 -3.21
C MET A 174 -6.52 -7.90 -2.61
N VAL A 175 -7.76 -8.32 -2.42
CA VAL A 175 -8.10 -9.66 -1.94
C VAL A 175 -8.33 -10.62 -3.11
N VAL A 176 -9.18 -10.23 -4.06
CA VAL A 176 -9.60 -11.10 -5.17
C VAL A 176 -8.47 -11.31 -6.18
N GLY A 177 -7.63 -10.28 -6.39
CA GLY A 177 -6.50 -10.33 -7.32
C GLY A 177 -5.44 -11.38 -7.00
N VAL A 178 -5.43 -11.93 -5.80
CA VAL A 178 -4.51 -13.00 -5.39
C VAL A 178 -4.65 -14.26 -6.28
N ALA A 179 -5.85 -14.54 -6.77
CA ALA A 179 -6.11 -15.77 -7.52
C ALA A 179 -5.39 -15.82 -8.88
N ASN A 180 -5.22 -14.68 -9.56
CA ASN A 180 -4.62 -14.66 -10.91
C ASN A 180 -4.07 -13.27 -11.31
N LEU A 181 -3.84 -12.36 -10.39
CA LEU A 181 -3.46 -10.96 -10.66
C LEU A 181 -4.23 -10.34 -11.85
N PHE A 182 -5.45 -10.79 -12.11
CA PHE A 182 -6.31 -10.38 -13.23
C PHE A 182 -5.64 -10.47 -14.63
N GLY A 183 -4.71 -11.44 -14.83
CA GLY A 183 -3.95 -11.57 -16.07
C GLY A 183 -2.85 -10.51 -16.28
N LEU A 184 -2.57 -9.70 -15.27
CA LEU A 184 -1.57 -8.62 -15.30
C LEU A 184 -0.17 -9.14 -15.64
N GLU A 185 0.16 -10.38 -15.24
CA GLU A 185 1.46 -11.01 -15.54
C GLU A 185 1.73 -11.10 -17.04
N GLY A 186 0.74 -11.60 -17.82
CA GLY A 186 0.88 -11.71 -19.27
C GLY A 186 0.98 -10.36 -19.96
N LEU A 187 0.17 -9.39 -19.55
CA LEU A 187 0.21 -8.03 -20.09
C LEU A 187 1.54 -7.34 -19.79
N ALA A 188 2.03 -7.46 -18.56
CA ALA A 188 3.30 -6.88 -18.16
C ALA A 188 4.50 -7.56 -18.87
N ALA A 189 4.44 -8.87 -19.08
CA ALA A 189 5.48 -9.60 -19.83
C ALA A 189 5.53 -9.14 -21.30
N ALA A 190 4.38 -9.04 -21.96
CA ALA A 190 4.30 -8.54 -23.33
C ALA A 190 4.83 -7.10 -23.44
N ALA A 191 4.44 -6.21 -22.54
CA ALA A 191 4.93 -4.83 -22.51
C ALA A 191 6.44 -4.77 -22.23
N ALA A 192 6.97 -5.58 -21.31
CA ALA A 192 8.39 -5.61 -21.01
C ALA A 192 9.24 -6.04 -22.21
N GLN A 193 8.77 -7.01 -22.99
CA GLN A 193 9.47 -7.48 -24.21
C GLN A 193 9.58 -6.38 -25.28
N THR A 194 8.61 -5.49 -25.41
CA THR A 194 8.65 -4.39 -26.40
C THR A 194 9.61 -3.27 -25.97
N LEU A 195 9.96 -3.17 -24.69
CA LEU A 195 10.82 -2.12 -24.15
C LEU A 195 12.30 -2.53 -24.07
N VAL A 196 12.63 -3.82 -24.22
CA VAL A 196 14.00 -4.37 -24.13
C VAL A 196 14.56 -4.75 -25.50
N GLN A 197 13.86 -4.42 -26.59
CA GLN A 197 14.35 -4.62 -27.97
C GLN A 197 15.40 -3.61 -28.36
#